data_9ce707408c2b5753d5a8e1cc5564bfd6
#
_entry.id   9ce707408c2b5753d5a8e1cc5564bfd6
#
_cell.length_a   1.000
_cell.length_b   1.000
_cell.length_c   1.000
_cell.angle_alpha   90.00
_cell.angle_beta   90.00
_cell.angle_gamma   90.00
#
_symmetry.space_group_name_H-M   'P 1'
#
loop_
_entity.id
_entity.type
_entity.pdbx_description
1 polymer ?
#
loop_
_entity_poly.entity_id
_entity_poly.type
_entity_poly.pdbx_seq_one_letter_code
_entity_poly.pdbx_strand_id
1 'polypeptide(L)'
;FLLSSNLGEILTMFAAVLMGLPSPLQSAHILWINLITDSLPALALGVDKNDGKKLMGRPPRTASESLLANGGLSAICFYGALIAGISLTAFFTVPYMLMKQERADFSVAVLAAFLEQKKVLKRAQTYAFTVLGMSQLFHAVGMRDVRQSIFSQRPFENRLMLVAVGIGFLLQAAVTELPFLTGVFETLRLSVGEWLYLAGLSCFPLLAHELFVLLEKNGTQKPMEKFGRDAYESDRDQERAA
;
A
#
# COMPACT_ATOMS: atom_id res chain seq x y z
N PHE A 1 -5.86 4.37 -5.78
CA PHE A 1 -5.54 3.10 -5.16
C PHE A 1 -4.52 2.32 -6.00
N LEU A 2 -4.89 1.72 -7.15
CA LEU A 2 -4.01 0.85 -7.95
C LEU A 2 -2.65 1.49 -8.31
N LEU A 3 -2.62 2.76 -8.68
CA LEU A 3 -1.37 3.44 -9.02
C LEU A 3 -0.41 3.53 -7.83
N SER A 4 -0.92 3.77 -6.63
CA SER A 4 -0.08 3.81 -5.42
C SER A 4 0.40 2.43 -5.00
N SER A 5 -0.44 1.40 -5.14
CA SER A 5 -0.07 0.01 -4.88
C SER A 5 1.05 -0.45 -5.81
N ASN A 6 0.88 -0.29 -7.12
CA ASN A 6 1.89 -0.64 -8.12
C ASN A 6 3.20 0.14 -7.96
N LEU A 7 3.10 1.44 -7.60
CA LEU A 7 4.30 2.22 -7.29
C LEU A 7 5.03 1.66 -6.06
N GLY A 8 4.30 1.21 -5.04
CA GLY A 8 4.87 0.55 -3.87
C GLY A 8 5.63 -0.72 -4.22
N GLU A 9 5.08 -1.56 -5.10
CA GLU A 9 5.76 -2.76 -5.62
C GLU A 9 7.06 -2.41 -6.35
N ILE A 10 6.97 -1.47 -7.31
CA ILE A 10 8.12 -1.03 -8.10
C ILE A 10 9.21 -0.47 -7.20
N LEU A 11 8.86 0.41 -6.27
CA LEU A 11 9.82 1.01 -5.34
C LEU A 11 10.47 -0.02 -4.42
N THR A 12 9.70 -1.02 -3.95
CA THR A 12 10.22 -2.13 -3.12
C THR A 12 11.30 -2.91 -3.88
N MET A 13 11.02 -3.29 -5.12
CA MET A 13 11.95 -4.02 -5.99
C MET A 13 13.16 -3.18 -6.35
N PHE A 14 12.92 -1.94 -6.77
CA PHE A 14 13.96 -1.02 -7.22
C PHE A 14 14.95 -0.66 -6.11
N ALA A 15 14.45 -0.38 -4.90
CA ALA A 15 15.30 -0.09 -3.74
C ALA A 15 16.23 -1.25 -3.38
N ALA A 16 15.73 -2.49 -3.41
CA ALA A 16 16.57 -3.66 -3.15
C ALA A 16 17.67 -3.82 -4.22
N VAL A 17 17.33 -3.65 -5.50
CA VAL A 17 18.31 -3.69 -6.61
C VAL A 17 19.37 -2.61 -6.46
N LEU A 18 18.99 -1.37 -6.13
CA LEU A 18 19.94 -0.27 -5.89
C LEU A 18 20.89 -0.54 -4.73
N MET A 19 20.44 -1.28 -3.72
CA MET A 19 21.28 -1.70 -2.58
C MET A 19 22.12 -2.94 -2.89
N GLY A 20 22.05 -3.50 -4.10
CA GLY A 20 22.75 -4.73 -4.48
C GLY A 20 22.25 -5.98 -3.75
N LEU A 21 20.98 -5.97 -3.28
CA LEU A 21 20.36 -7.05 -2.54
C LEU A 21 19.55 -7.98 -3.44
N PRO A 22 19.33 -9.24 -3.02
CA PRO A 22 18.40 -10.12 -3.71
C PRO A 22 17.00 -9.54 -3.77
N SER A 23 16.22 -9.93 -4.81
CA SER A 23 14.85 -9.48 -5.01
C SER A 23 13.96 -9.78 -3.78
N PRO A 24 13.24 -8.77 -3.24
CA PRO A 24 12.31 -8.97 -2.12
C PRO A 24 11.07 -9.77 -2.49
N LEU A 25 10.73 -9.81 -3.77
CA LEU A 25 9.56 -10.53 -4.27
C LEU A 25 9.96 -11.44 -5.43
N GLN A 26 9.23 -12.54 -5.57
CA GLN A 26 9.31 -13.41 -6.72
C GLN A 26 8.23 -13.04 -7.74
N SER A 27 8.40 -13.45 -9.00
CA SER A 27 7.43 -13.18 -10.07
C SER A 27 6.04 -13.71 -9.72
N ALA A 28 5.95 -14.88 -9.08
CA ALA A 28 4.68 -15.45 -8.61
C ALA A 28 3.99 -14.56 -7.55
N HIS A 29 4.78 -13.92 -6.67
CA HIS A 29 4.25 -12.97 -5.67
C HIS A 29 3.62 -11.75 -6.32
N ILE A 30 4.31 -11.14 -7.28
CA ILE A 30 3.83 -9.96 -8.01
C ILE A 30 2.56 -10.30 -8.79
N LEU A 31 2.56 -11.45 -9.49
CA LEU A 31 1.37 -11.91 -10.21
C LEU A 31 0.17 -12.11 -9.28
N TRP A 32 0.39 -12.72 -8.11
CA TRP A 32 -0.65 -12.92 -7.11
C TRP A 32 -1.23 -11.61 -6.59
N ILE A 33 -0.36 -10.67 -6.25
CA ILE A 33 -0.76 -9.36 -5.74
C ILE A 33 -1.63 -8.65 -6.76
N ASN A 34 -1.15 -8.47 -7.99
CA ASN A 34 -1.86 -7.77 -9.05
C ASN A 34 -3.18 -8.44 -9.45
N LEU A 35 -3.22 -9.78 -9.43
CA LEU A 35 -4.42 -10.53 -9.84
C LEU A 35 -5.46 -10.63 -8.73
N ILE A 36 -5.04 -10.81 -7.49
CA ILE A 36 -5.95 -11.15 -6.37
C ILE A 36 -6.11 -9.96 -5.42
N THR A 37 -5.00 -9.50 -4.80
CA THR A 37 -5.09 -8.52 -3.73
C THR A 37 -5.41 -7.11 -4.22
N ASP A 38 -5.07 -6.78 -5.46
CA ASP A 38 -5.40 -5.49 -6.07
C ASP A 38 -6.77 -5.52 -6.76
N SER A 39 -7.08 -6.58 -7.50
CA SER A 39 -8.29 -6.63 -8.34
C SER A 39 -9.57 -6.69 -7.51
N LEU A 40 -9.62 -7.46 -6.43
CA LEU A 40 -10.82 -7.60 -5.61
C LEU A 40 -11.24 -6.29 -4.95
N PRO A 41 -10.35 -5.55 -4.25
CA PRO A 41 -10.70 -4.24 -3.70
C PRO A 41 -10.96 -3.18 -4.77
N ALA A 42 -10.26 -3.22 -5.91
CA ALA A 42 -10.49 -2.29 -7.01
C ALA A 42 -11.91 -2.42 -7.57
N LEU A 43 -12.40 -3.66 -7.76
CA LEU A 43 -13.79 -3.91 -8.16
C LEU A 43 -14.77 -3.39 -7.12
N ALA A 44 -14.48 -3.61 -5.83
CA ALA A 44 -15.34 -3.13 -4.74
C ALA A 44 -15.40 -1.60 -4.65
N LEU A 45 -14.28 -0.91 -4.92
CA LEU A 45 -14.21 0.55 -5.04
C LEU A 45 -14.99 1.06 -6.26
N GLY A 46 -14.89 0.34 -7.40
CA GLY A 46 -15.55 0.73 -8.65
C GLY A 46 -17.09 0.68 -8.58
N VAL A 47 -17.67 -0.15 -7.71
CA VAL A 47 -19.12 -0.24 -7.51
C VAL A 47 -19.61 0.46 -6.25
N ASP A 48 -18.74 1.19 -5.54
CA ASP A 48 -19.15 1.91 -4.34
C ASP A 48 -20.14 3.03 -4.68
N LYS A 49 -21.14 3.20 -3.81
CA LYS A 49 -22.19 4.20 -4.03
C LYS A 49 -21.65 5.58 -3.77
N ASN A 50 -21.48 6.36 -4.82
CA ASN A 50 -21.21 7.79 -4.72
C ASN A 50 -22.49 8.53 -4.27
N ASP A 51 -22.31 9.54 -3.41
CA ASP A 51 -23.39 10.49 -3.09
C ASP A 51 -23.71 11.37 -4.32
N GLY A 52 -24.58 10.87 -5.19
CA GLY A 52 -24.93 11.51 -6.46
C GLY A 52 -25.42 12.94 -6.27
N LYS A 53 -26.07 13.29 -5.13
CA LYS A 53 -26.53 14.64 -4.84
C LYS A 53 -25.37 15.61 -4.61
N LYS A 54 -24.31 15.17 -3.93
CA LYS A 54 -23.10 15.99 -3.75
C LYS A 54 -22.29 16.14 -5.03
N LEU A 55 -22.28 15.12 -5.89
CA LEU A 55 -21.61 15.16 -7.18
C LEU A 55 -22.33 16.08 -8.16
N MET A 56 -23.65 16.01 -8.25
CA MET A 56 -24.46 16.86 -9.13
C MET A 56 -24.47 18.34 -8.73
N GLY A 57 -24.13 18.67 -7.50
CA GLY A 57 -23.99 20.05 -7.02
C GLY A 57 -22.63 20.71 -7.34
N ARG A 58 -21.70 19.99 -7.98
CA ARG A 58 -20.38 20.51 -8.36
C ARG A 58 -20.33 20.80 -9.85
N PRO A 59 -19.61 21.86 -10.28
CA PRO A 59 -19.39 22.09 -11.69
C PRO A 59 -18.63 20.89 -12.31
N PRO A 60 -18.88 20.57 -13.59
CA PRO A 60 -18.16 19.51 -14.28
C PRO A 60 -16.67 19.86 -14.35
N ARG A 61 -15.82 18.83 -14.32
CA ARG A 61 -14.38 19.00 -14.52
C ARG A 61 -14.10 19.55 -15.92
N THR A 62 -13.09 20.38 -16.04
CA THR A 62 -12.63 20.83 -17.35
C THR A 62 -11.99 19.67 -18.11
N ALA A 63 -12.15 19.66 -19.45
CA ALA A 63 -11.60 18.58 -20.28
C ALA A 63 -10.05 18.50 -20.24
N SER A 64 -9.39 19.59 -19.87
CA SER A 64 -7.94 19.71 -19.72
C SER A 64 -7.40 19.26 -18.35
N GLU A 65 -8.29 19.03 -17.38
CA GLU A 65 -7.88 18.65 -16.02
C GLU A 65 -7.28 17.23 -16.01
N SER A 66 -6.02 17.12 -15.58
CA SER A 66 -5.35 15.81 -15.43
C SER A 66 -6.04 14.95 -14.39
N LEU A 67 -6.07 13.64 -14.61
CA LEU A 67 -6.52 12.65 -13.61
C LEU A 67 -5.69 12.67 -12.31
N LEU A 68 -4.48 13.21 -12.39
CA LEU A 68 -3.54 13.33 -11.26
C LEU A 68 -3.55 14.73 -10.63
N ALA A 69 -4.43 15.63 -11.11
CA ALA A 69 -4.60 16.95 -10.52
C ALA A 69 -5.12 16.89 -9.07
N ASN A 70 -5.12 18.03 -8.40
CA ASN A 70 -5.69 18.18 -7.05
C ASN A 70 -5.07 17.27 -5.97
N GLY A 71 -3.75 17.08 -6.02
CA GLY A 71 -3.01 16.27 -5.04
C GLY A 71 -3.01 14.77 -5.33
N GLY A 72 -3.57 14.31 -6.44
CA GLY A 72 -3.59 12.89 -6.81
C GLY A 72 -2.19 12.31 -6.95
N LEU A 73 -1.27 13.02 -7.61
CA LEU A 73 0.12 12.57 -7.76
C LEU A 73 0.86 12.48 -6.42
N SER A 74 0.73 13.48 -5.56
CA SER A 74 1.38 13.49 -4.24
C SER A 74 0.87 12.36 -3.35
N ALA A 75 -0.44 12.06 -3.40
CA ALA A 75 -1.01 10.92 -2.69
C ALA A 75 -0.48 9.58 -3.21
N ILE A 76 -0.38 9.42 -4.54
CA ILE A 76 0.19 8.20 -5.16
C ILE A 76 1.64 8.01 -4.70
N CYS A 77 2.46 9.06 -4.79
CA CYS A 77 3.85 9.01 -4.37
C CYS A 77 4.00 8.72 -2.87
N PHE A 78 3.19 9.36 -2.04
CA PHE A 78 3.22 9.17 -0.58
C PHE A 78 2.85 7.73 -0.19
N TYR A 79 1.70 7.24 -0.63
CA TYR A 79 1.27 5.88 -0.28
C TYR A 79 2.14 4.81 -0.92
N GLY A 80 2.61 5.03 -2.17
CA GLY A 80 3.57 4.14 -2.81
C GLY A 80 4.88 4.04 -2.02
N ALA A 81 5.45 5.17 -1.60
CA ALA A 81 6.66 5.19 -0.79
C ALA A 81 6.42 4.57 0.61
N LEU A 82 5.28 4.81 1.24
CA LEU A 82 4.91 4.22 2.52
C LEU A 82 4.80 2.70 2.41
N ILE A 83 4.08 2.18 1.41
CA ILE A 83 3.93 0.74 1.16
C ILE A 83 5.29 0.10 0.89
N ALA A 84 6.13 0.72 0.07
CA ALA A 84 7.50 0.25 -0.18
C ALA A 84 8.33 0.22 1.11
N GLY A 85 8.27 1.28 1.92
CA GLY A 85 9.02 1.38 3.17
C GLY A 85 8.66 0.28 4.17
N ILE A 86 7.36 0.02 4.38
CA ILE A 86 6.92 -1.06 5.29
C ILE A 86 7.26 -2.46 4.74
N SER A 87 7.18 -2.65 3.42
CA SER A 87 7.51 -3.92 2.77
C SER A 87 9.01 -4.22 2.87
N LEU A 88 9.87 -3.21 2.65
CA LEU A 88 11.31 -3.32 2.87
C LEU A 88 11.65 -3.53 4.35
N THR A 89 10.95 -2.86 5.27
CA THR A 89 11.12 -3.11 6.71
C THR A 89 10.83 -4.57 7.05
N ALA A 90 9.75 -5.13 6.51
CA ALA A 90 9.43 -6.54 6.68
C ALA A 90 10.52 -7.45 6.08
N PHE A 91 11.00 -7.14 4.88
CA PHE A 91 12.08 -7.88 4.22
C PHE A 91 13.37 -7.90 5.06
N PHE A 92 13.74 -6.75 5.62
CA PHE A 92 14.95 -6.62 6.43
C PHE A 92 14.83 -7.15 7.85
N THR A 93 13.62 -7.39 8.35
CA THR A 93 13.40 -7.90 9.71
C THR A 93 14.12 -9.21 9.97
N VAL A 94 14.05 -10.16 9.04
CA VAL A 94 14.64 -11.48 9.21
C VAL A 94 16.17 -11.44 9.29
N PRO A 95 16.89 -10.88 8.29
CA PRO A 95 18.35 -10.79 8.38
C PRO A 95 18.80 -9.89 9.54
N TYR A 96 18.06 -8.81 9.86
CA TYR A 96 18.36 -7.96 11.01
C TYR A 96 18.30 -8.71 12.35
N MET A 97 17.28 -9.55 12.56
CA MET A 97 17.17 -10.37 13.76
C MET A 97 18.35 -11.34 13.90
N LEU A 98 18.79 -11.95 12.80
CA LEU A 98 19.94 -12.84 12.79
C LEU A 98 21.26 -12.09 13.08
N MET A 99 21.46 -10.92 12.47
CA MET A 99 22.61 -10.06 12.76
C MET A 99 22.68 -9.70 14.24
N LYS A 100 21.56 -9.34 14.85
CA LYS A 100 21.48 -9.03 16.27
C LYS A 100 21.81 -10.24 17.15
N GLN A 101 21.38 -11.43 16.76
CA GLN A 101 21.66 -12.67 17.48
C GLN A 101 23.15 -13.03 17.41
N GLU A 102 23.78 -12.85 16.25
CA GLU A 102 25.21 -13.11 16.02
C GLU A 102 26.13 -11.95 16.45
N ARG A 103 25.56 -10.87 16.99
CA ARG A 103 26.29 -9.63 17.37
C ARG A 103 27.12 -9.04 16.23
N ALA A 104 26.66 -9.22 14.99
CA ALA A 104 27.29 -8.65 13.83
C ALA A 104 27.04 -7.14 13.71
N ASP A 105 28.01 -6.39 13.22
CA ASP A 105 27.86 -4.95 12.95
C ASP A 105 26.88 -4.72 11.82
N PHE A 106 26.06 -3.66 11.98
CA PHE A 106 25.07 -3.31 10.96
C PHE A 106 25.76 -2.74 9.73
N SER A 107 25.73 -3.50 8.63
CA SER A 107 26.14 -3.03 7.31
C SER A 107 25.31 -3.70 6.20
N VAL A 108 25.19 -3.02 5.07
CA VAL A 108 24.47 -3.56 3.89
C VAL A 108 25.16 -4.83 3.39
N ALA A 109 26.49 -4.90 3.46
CA ALA A 109 27.26 -6.08 3.05
C ALA A 109 26.96 -7.30 3.93
N VAL A 110 26.88 -7.13 5.26
CA VAL A 110 26.52 -8.21 6.19
C VAL A 110 25.06 -8.64 5.97
N LEU A 111 24.17 -7.68 5.73
CA LEU A 111 22.77 -7.96 5.44
C LEU A 111 22.62 -8.75 4.13
N ALA A 112 23.40 -8.41 3.09
CA ALA A 112 23.46 -9.15 1.84
C ALA A 112 23.95 -10.59 2.07
N ALA A 113 25.02 -10.78 2.86
CA ALA A 113 25.56 -12.11 3.16
C ALA A 113 24.53 -13.03 3.86
N PHE A 114 23.71 -12.49 4.79
CA PHE A 114 22.61 -13.27 5.37
C PHE A 114 21.55 -13.64 4.35
N LEU A 115 21.24 -12.71 3.43
CA LEU A 115 20.24 -12.94 2.37
C LEU A 115 20.73 -13.90 1.27
N GLU A 116 22.02 -14.18 1.14
CA GLU A 116 22.53 -15.26 0.27
C GLU A 116 22.10 -16.66 0.76
N GLN A 117 21.81 -16.80 2.04
CA GLN A 117 21.28 -18.04 2.58
C GLN A 117 19.84 -18.26 2.10
N LYS A 118 19.61 -19.25 1.26
CA LYS A 118 18.30 -19.54 0.62
C LYS A 118 17.13 -19.59 1.62
N LYS A 119 17.34 -20.11 2.83
CA LYS A 119 16.29 -20.19 3.85
C LYS A 119 15.94 -18.82 4.44
N VAL A 120 16.94 -17.98 4.65
CA VAL A 120 16.77 -16.60 5.16
C VAL A 120 16.07 -15.76 4.10
N LEU A 121 16.54 -15.81 2.87
CA LEU A 121 15.92 -15.09 1.75
C LEU A 121 14.46 -15.48 1.57
N LYS A 122 14.15 -16.77 1.55
CA LYS A 122 12.78 -17.26 1.40
C LYS A 122 11.86 -16.74 2.52
N ARG A 123 12.32 -16.67 3.77
CA ARG A 123 11.56 -16.12 4.88
C ARG A 123 11.40 -14.61 4.76
N ALA A 124 12.45 -13.89 4.39
CA ALA A 124 12.40 -12.44 4.17
C ALA A 124 11.44 -12.08 3.03
N GLN A 125 11.45 -12.85 1.94
CA GLN A 125 10.50 -12.71 0.82
C GLN A 125 9.06 -12.99 1.26
N THR A 126 8.84 -14.01 2.09
CA THR A 126 7.49 -14.28 2.63
C THR A 126 6.97 -13.11 3.47
N TYR A 127 7.85 -12.48 4.27
CA TYR A 127 7.49 -11.30 5.06
C TYR A 127 7.13 -10.11 4.17
N ALA A 128 7.99 -9.79 3.19
CA ALA A 128 7.73 -8.68 2.26
C ALA A 128 6.44 -8.90 1.46
N PHE A 129 6.23 -10.09 0.92
CA PHE A 129 5.04 -10.47 0.19
C PHE A 129 3.77 -10.35 1.04
N THR A 130 3.81 -10.83 2.29
CA THR A 130 2.66 -10.77 3.20
C THR A 130 2.30 -9.32 3.55
N VAL A 131 3.31 -8.50 3.91
CA VAL A 131 3.07 -7.09 4.25
C VAL A 131 2.58 -6.32 3.02
N LEU A 132 3.17 -6.55 1.86
CA LEU A 132 2.76 -5.85 0.64
C LEU A 132 1.29 -6.18 0.30
N GLY A 133 0.92 -7.45 0.22
CA GLY A 133 -0.46 -7.86 -0.08
C GLY A 133 -1.47 -7.37 0.95
N MET A 134 -1.17 -7.50 2.25
CA MET A 134 -2.08 -7.04 3.30
C MET A 134 -2.19 -5.52 3.38
N SER A 135 -1.09 -4.78 3.17
CA SER A 135 -1.11 -3.31 3.21
C SER A 135 -1.98 -2.71 2.11
N GLN A 136 -2.04 -3.34 0.95
CA GLN A 136 -2.92 -2.93 -0.14
C GLN A 136 -4.39 -3.12 0.20
N LEU A 137 -4.76 -4.20 0.91
CA LEU A 137 -6.12 -4.41 1.40
C LEU A 137 -6.53 -3.30 2.38
N PHE A 138 -5.66 -2.97 3.32
CA PHE A 138 -5.90 -1.86 4.26
C PHE A 138 -5.93 -0.50 3.55
N HIS A 139 -5.04 -0.29 2.58
CA HIS A 139 -5.00 0.93 1.78
C HIS A 139 -6.29 1.13 0.98
N ALA A 140 -6.85 0.07 0.40
CA ALA A 140 -8.10 0.13 -0.34
C ALA A 140 -9.28 0.59 0.54
N VAL A 141 -9.32 0.16 1.81
CA VAL A 141 -10.35 0.61 2.76
C VAL A 141 -10.25 2.11 3.02
N GLY A 142 -9.04 2.65 3.19
CA GLY A 142 -8.81 4.09 3.34
C GLY A 142 -9.16 4.89 2.08
N MET A 143 -8.93 4.32 0.90
CA MET A 143 -9.21 4.97 -0.38
C MET A 143 -10.71 5.02 -0.75
N ARG A 144 -11.59 4.40 0.01
CA ARG A 144 -13.03 4.44 -0.21
C ARG A 144 -13.59 5.87 -0.13
N ASP A 145 -13.19 6.62 0.89
CA ASP A 145 -13.47 8.06 0.99
C ASP A 145 -12.27 8.78 1.61
N VAL A 146 -11.54 9.49 0.77
CA VAL A 146 -10.28 10.17 1.15
C VAL A 146 -10.48 11.29 2.18
N ARG A 147 -11.71 11.79 2.33
CA ARG A 147 -12.03 12.94 3.19
C ARG A 147 -12.71 12.55 4.51
N GLN A 148 -13.11 11.31 4.66
CA GLN A 148 -13.80 10.84 5.85
C GLN A 148 -12.99 9.80 6.61
N SER A 149 -12.97 9.94 7.94
CA SER A 149 -12.41 8.90 8.80
C SER A 149 -13.14 7.58 8.59
N ILE A 150 -12.40 6.49 8.56
CA ILE A 150 -12.95 5.13 8.42
C ILE A 150 -13.98 4.84 9.52
N PHE A 151 -13.79 5.37 10.72
CA PHE A 151 -14.72 5.24 11.83
C PHE A 151 -16.04 6.03 11.63
N SER A 152 -16.04 7.04 10.75
CA SER A 152 -17.24 7.82 10.39
C SER A 152 -17.93 7.27 9.15
N GLN A 153 -17.23 6.47 8.36
CA GLN A 153 -17.81 5.76 7.21
C GLN A 153 -18.70 4.63 7.73
N ARG A 154 -19.82 4.40 7.05
CA ARG A 154 -20.67 3.25 7.36
C ARG A 154 -20.10 2.00 6.68
N PRO A 155 -19.38 1.12 7.42
CA PRO A 155 -18.64 0.01 6.80
C PRO A 155 -19.56 -0.97 6.07
N PHE A 156 -20.83 -1.08 6.51
CA PHE A 156 -21.82 -1.99 5.93
C PHE A 156 -22.53 -1.45 4.66
N GLU A 157 -22.29 -0.20 4.27
CA GLU A 157 -22.89 0.34 3.03
C GLU A 157 -22.27 -0.31 1.79
N ASN A 158 -20.95 -0.57 1.80
CA ASN A 158 -20.28 -1.34 0.75
C ASN A 158 -19.94 -2.75 1.26
N ARG A 159 -20.92 -3.64 1.21
CA ARG A 159 -20.72 -5.05 1.59
C ARG A 159 -19.70 -5.75 0.71
N LEU A 160 -19.59 -5.33 -0.57
CA LEU A 160 -18.64 -5.93 -1.50
C LEU A 160 -17.19 -5.61 -1.08
N MET A 161 -16.92 -4.40 -0.55
CA MET A 161 -15.60 -4.06 -0.01
C MET A 161 -15.22 -4.96 1.18
N LEU A 162 -16.15 -5.18 2.12
CA LEU A 162 -15.90 -6.07 3.26
C LEU A 162 -15.62 -7.50 2.81
N VAL A 163 -16.41 -8.00 1.85
CA VAL A 163 -16.21 -9.34 1.27
C VAL A 163 -14.87 -9.42 0.53
N ALA A 164 -14.55 -8.43 -0.29
CA ALA A 164 -13.30 -8.38 -1.06
C ALA A 164 -12.07 -8.38 -0.15
N VAL A 165 -12.09 -7.54 0.89
CA VAL A 165 -11.01 -7.48 1.89
C VAL A 165 -10.92 -8.79 2.68
N GLY A 166 -12.05 -9.34 3.14
CA GLY A 166 -12.08 -10.61 3.85
C GLY A 166 -11.55 -11.77 3.02
N ILE A 167 -11.96 -11.88 1.75
CA ILE A 167 -11.46 -12.88 0.81
C ILE A 167 -9.96 -12.65 0.57
N GLY A 168 -9.51 -11.39 0.38
CA GLY A 168 -8.10 -11.06 0.20
C GLY A 168 -7.23 -11.54 1.36
N PHE A 169 -7.66 -11.31 2.61
CA PHE A 169 -6.97 -11.82 3.79
C PHE A 169 -6.95 -13.35 3.87
N LEU A 170 -8.07 -14.00 3.59
CA LEU A 170 -8.15 -15.47 3.59
C LEU A 170 -7.23 -16.08 2.52
N LEU A 171 -7.20 -15.48 1.34
CA LEU A 171 -6.34 -15.96 0.25
C LEU A 171 -4.87 -15.70 0.57
N GLN A 172 -4.51 -14.56 1.19
CA GLN A 172 -3.15 -14.28 1.64
C GLN A 172 -2.72 -15.30 2.71
N ALA A 173 -3.59 -15.64 3.65
CA ALA A 173 -3.32 -16.69 4.62
C ALA A 173 -3.17 -18.07 3.95
N ALA A 174 -4.00 -18.38 2.97
CA ALA A 174 -3.93 -19.65 2.25
C ALA A 174 -2.56 -19.86 1.57
N VAL A 175 -2.00 -18.81 0.92
CA VAL A 175 -0.71 -18.87 0.23
C VAL A 175 0.47 -19.11 1.19
N THR A 176 0.35 -18.69 2.44
CA THR A 176 1.39 -18.87 3.44
C THR A 176 1.22 -20.11 4.31
N GLU A 177 -0.01 -20.64 4.43
CA GLU A 177 -0.29 -21.72 5.37
C GLU A 177 -0.58 -23.07 4.69
N LEU A 178 -1.17 -23.09 3.48
CA LEU A 178 -1.52 -24.33 2.81
C LEU A 178 -0.28 -24.95 2.13
N PRO A 179 0.08 -26.24 2.44
CA PRO A 179 1.31 -26.86 1.95
C PRO A 179 1.46 -26.86 0.44
N PHE A 180 0.36 -27.04 -0.30
CA PHE A 180 0.38 -26.99 -1.76
C PHE A 180 0.76 -25.60 -2.27
N LEU A 181 0.13 -24.54 -1.73
CA LEU A 181 0.38 -23.16 -2.15
C LEU A 181 1.75 -22.65 -1.71
N THR A 182 2.21 -23.01 -0.50
CA THR A 182 3.57 -22.65 -0.06
C THR A 182 4.65 -23.26 -0.96
N GLY A 183 4.39 -24.38 -1.59
CA GLY A 183 5.28 -24.97 -2.61
C GLY A 183 5.31 -24.18 -3.90
N VAL A 184 4.13 -23.74 -4.40
CA VAL A 184 4.00 -23.00 -5.65
C VAL A 184 4.55 -21.58 -5.54
N PHE A 185 4.24 -20.89 -4.43
CA PHE A 185 4.64 -19.50 -4.19
C PHE A 185 5.98 -19.37 -3.46
N GLU A 186 6.64 -20.48 -3.17
CA GLU A 186 7.88 -20.51 -2.38
C GLU A 186 7.80 -19.69 -1.08
N THR A 187 6.67 -19.70 -0.41
CA THR A 187 6.46 -19.07 0.89
C THR A 187 6.78 -20.02 2.03
N LEU A 188 6.88 -19.50 3.24
CA LEU A 188 7.05 -20.27 4.46
C LEU A 188 5.90 -20.01 5.42
N ARG A 189 5.52 -21.04 6.18
CA ARG A 189 4.52 -20.89 7.23
C ARG A 189 4.96 -19.87 8.27
N LEU A 190 4.01 -19.09 8.73
CA LEU A 190 4.19 -18.01 9.69
C LEU A 190 3.64 -18.44 11.06
N SER A 191 4.36 -18.14 12.11
CA SER A 191 3.85 -18.26 13.47
C SER A 191 2.82 -17.17 13.77
N VAL A 192 2.01 -17.35 14.81
CA VAL A 192 1.04 -16.36 15.24
C VAL A 192 1.69 -15.02 15.57
N GLY A 193 2.87 -15.02 16.20
CA GLY A 193 3.61 -13.79 16.49
C GLY A 193 4.07 -13.05 15.23
N GLU A 194 4.54 -13.80 14.22
CA GLU A 194 4.90 -13.22 12.92
C GLU A 194 3.67 -12.63 12.21
N TRP A 195 2.54 -13.33 12.23
CA TRP A 195 1.29 -12.80 11.69
C TRP A 195 0.86 -11.49 12.34
N LEU A 196 0.90 -11.40 13.67
CA LEU A 196 0.56 -10.18 14.39
C LEU A 196 1.51 -9.03 14.06
N TYR A 197 2.81 -9.30 13.96
CA TYR A 197 3.81 -8.31 13.57
C TYR A 197 3.58 -7.79 12.15
N LEU A 198 3.42 -8.70 11.19
CA LEU A 198 3.22 -8.34 9.78
C LEU A 198 1.88 -7.64 9.55
N ALA A 199 0.80 -8.07 10.23
CA ALA A 199 -0.48 -7.39 10.21
C ALA A 199 -0.38 -5.97 10.80
N GLY A 200 0.36 -5.79 11.89
CA GLY A 200 0.63 -4.49 12.48
C GLY A 200 1.35 -3.55 11.51
N LEU A 201 2.40 -4.03 10.82
CA LEU A 201 3.07 -3.25 9.77
C LEU A 201 2.11 -2.91 8.62
N SER A 202 1.28 -3.85 8.22
CA SER A 202 0.35 -3.67 7.09
C SER A 202 -0.74 -2.62 7.35
N CYS A 203 -1.02 -2.29 8.62
CA CYS A 203 -2.00 -1.26 8.98
C CYS A 203 -1.51 0.19 8.75
N PHE A 204 -0.22 0.41 8.50
CA PHE A 204 0.32 1.76 8.37
C PHE A 204 -0.36 2.65 7.31
N PRO A 205 -0.72 2.17 6.10
CA PRO A 205 -1.44 2.98 5.13
C PRO A 205 -2.81 3.46 5.65
N LEU A 206 -3.49 2.62 6.43
CA LEU A 206 -4.76 2.95 7.06
C LEU A 206 -4.58 4.00 8.17
N LEU A 207 -3.56 3.85 9.01
CA LEU A 207 -3.20 4.82 10.05
C LEU A 207 -2.80 6.17 9.45
N ALA A 208 -2.05 6.16 8.34
CA ALA A 208 -1.69 7.37 7.62
C ALA A 208 -2.93 8.08 7.06
N HIS A 209 -3.90 7.33 6.53
CA HIS A 209 -5.17 7.89 6.09
C HIS A 209 -5.91 8.58 7.24
N GLU A 210 -6.07 7.93 8.39
CA GLU A 210 -6.72 8.52 9.56
C GLU A 210 -6.00 9.79 10.06
N LEU A 211 -4.68 9.75 10.07
CA LEU A 211 -3.89 10.92 10.46
C LEU A 211 -4.14 12.10 9.52
N PHE A 212 -4.17 11.90 8.22
CA PHE A 212 -4.49 12.97 7.26
C PHE A 212 -5.87 13.56 7.49
N VAL A 213 -6.89 12.72 7.68
CA VAL A 213 -8.26 13.17 7.96
C VAL A 213 -8.34 13.97 9.26
N LEU A 214 -7.63 13.56 10.30
CA LEU A 214 -7.57 14.28 11.58
C LEU A 214 -6.89 15.65 11.44
N LEU A 215 -5.78 15.72 10.70
CA LEU A 215 -5.06 16.98 10.45
C LEU A 215 -5.91 17.96 9.63
N GLU A 216 -6.66 17.48 8.65
CA GLU A 216 -7.57 18.31 7.86
C GLU A 216 -8.72 18.85 8.71
N LYS A 217 -9.32 18.05 9.59
CA LYS A 217 -10.37 18.48 10.51
C LYS A 217 -9.92 19.56 11.51
N ASN A 218 -8.69 19.46 11.99
CA ASN A 218 -8.15 20.38 12.98
C ASN A 218 -7.63 21.69 12.38
N GLY A 219 -7.79 21.92 11.08
CA GLY A 219 -7.42 23.18 10.40
C GLY A 219 -5.90 23.46 10.35
N THR A 220 -5.06 22.49 10.75
CA THR A 220 -3.63 22.71 10.94
C THR A 220 -2.84 22.63 9.63
N GLN A 221 -3.42 22.16 8.56
CA GLN A 221 -2.98 22.34 7.18
C GLN A 221 -4.02 21.73 6.23
N LYS A 222 -4.27 22.39 5.09
CA LYS A 222 -4.90 21.81 3.89
C LYS A 222 -3.76 21.37 2.95
N PRO A 223 -3.08 20.25 3.16
CA PRO A 223 -1.87 19.95 2.39
C PRO A 223 -2.19 19.63 0.93
N MET A 224 -3.36 19.03 0.66
CA MET A 224 -3.72 18.61 -0.70
C MET A 224 -4.59 19.64 -1.44
N GLU A 225 -5.38 20.45 -0.75
CA GLU A 225 -6.24 21.46 -1.37
C GLU A 225 -5.48 22.75 -1.73
N LYS A 226 -4.40 23.08 -0.99
CA LYS A 226 -3.55 24.23 -1.28
C LYS A 226 -2.79 24.08 -2.59
N PHE A 227 -2.26 22.86 -2.85
CA PHE A 227 -1.61 22.56 -4.14
C PHE A 227 -2.57 22.63 -5.33
N GLY A 228 -3.84 22.23 -5.18
CA GLY A 228 -4.83 22.28 -6.24
C GLY A 228 -5.40 23.68 -6.47
N ARG A 229 -5.49 24.52 -5.44
CA ARG A 229 -6.03 25.88 -5.55
C ARG A 229 -5.05 26.82 -6.22
N ASP A 230 -3.77 26.76 -5.85
CA ASP A 230 -2.72 27.61 -6.43
C ASP A 230 -2.51 27.28 -7.92
N ALA A 231 -2.66 26.01 -8.32
CA ALA A 231 -2.66 25.61 -9.73
C ALA A 231 -3.88 26.09 -10.51
N TYR A 232 -5.06 26.05 -9.90
CA TYR A 232 -6.32 26.50 -10.52
C TYR A 232 -6.38 28.03 -10.69
N GLU A 233 -5.87 28.80 -9.74
CA GLU A 233 -5.78 30.27 -9.84
C GLU A 233 -4.76 30.69 -10.90
N SER A 234 -3.63 29.99 -10.99
CA SER A 234 -2.60 30.24 -12.02
C SER A 234 -3.12 29.97 -13.44
N ASP A 235 -3.88 28.88 -13.66
CA ASP A 235 -4.46 28.57 -14.98
C ASP A 235 -5.56 29.60 -15.39
N ARG A 236 -6.40 30.02 -14.45
CA ARG A 236 -7.41 31.06 -14.71
C ARG A 236 -6.83 32.44 -15.06
N ASP A 237 -5.70 32.75 -14.45
CA ASP A 237 -5.02 34.01 -14.74
C ASP A 237 -4.32 34.00 -16.12
N GLN A 238 -3.86 32.82 -16.56
CA GLN A 238 -3.35 32.63 -17.93
C GLN A 238 -4.44 32.65 -18.98
N GLU A 239 -5.63 32.06 -18.74
CA GLU A 239 -6.77 32.13 -19.64
C GLU A 239 -7.38 33.54 -19.75
N ARG A 240 -7.25 34.39 -18.72
CA ARG A 240 -7.70 35.79 -18.75
C ARG A 240 -6.71 36.73 -19.42
N ALA A 241 -5.46 36.28 -19.57
CA ALA A 241 -4.39 37.06 -20.19
C ALA A 241 -4.20 36.77 -21.70
N ALA A 242 -4.86 35.70 -22.22
CA ALA A 242 -4.90 35.29 -23.62
C ALA A 242 -6.20 35.75 -24.29
#